data_e132464ab44625b932d77dc3c0088d2b
#
_entry.id   e132464ab44625b932d77dc3c0088d2b
#
_cell.length_a   1.000
_cell.length_b   1.000
_cell.length_c   1.000
_cell.angle_alpha   90.00
_cell.angle_beta   90.00
_cell.angle_gamma   90.00
#
_symmetry.space_group_name_H-M   'P 1'
#
loop_
_entity.id
_entity.type
_entity.pdbx_description
1 polymer ?
#
loop_
_entity_poly.entity_id
_entity_poly.type
_entity_poly.pdbx_seq_one_letter_code
_entity_poly.pdbx_strand_id
1 'polypeptide(L)'
;MHKLHRRFSDFSKTTAGSRRVRLLVLTLFLLQFGCSRAQPAGEVHEEEALSRTEFTERIENFFEYDPLKAGKPSQFLIHLTDLSDGTPVEKAEVTLVTKAKDGSEVVQTKARVGKVTGIYVADVSIPNRGDYDIEFHVKNAKLDERMSLQDFKVE
;
A
#
# COMPACT_ATOMS: atom_id res chain seq x y z
N MET A 1 27.28 54.41 27.14
CA MET A 1 28.71 54.76 27.25
C MET A 1 29.54 53.80 26.48
N HIS A 2 30.43 54.37 25.61
CA HIS A 2 31.51 53.79 24.78
C HIS A 2 31.08 52.86 23.64
N LYS A 3 30.98 53.34 22.38
CA LYS A 3 31.94 53.87 21.38
C LYS A 3 33.24 53.08 21.24
N LEU A 4 33.42 52.49 20.03
CA LEU A 4 34.55 52.74 19.10
C LEU A 4 34.44 51.69 17.99
N HIS A 5 34.18 52.04 16.75
CA HIS A 5 35.00 52.62 15.68
C HIS A 5 36.17 51.80 15.17
N ARG A 6 36.12 51.66 13.83
CA ARG A 6 37.19 51.54 12.79
C ARG A 6 37.59 50.15 12.41
N ARG A 7 37.94 49.85 11.18
CA ARG A 7 38.24 50.63 9.96
C ARG A 7 38.21 49.69 8.73
N PHE A 8 37.72 50.24 7.66
CA PHE A 8 38.17 50.13 6.28
C PHE A 8 39.55 49.51 6.02
N SER A 9 39.66 48.62 5.05
CA SER A 9 40.69 48.73 4.04
C SER A 9 40.29 47.93 2.77
N ASP A 10 40.07 48.69 1.70
CA ASP A 10 40.10 48.27 0.33
C ASP A 10 41.40 47.55 0.01
N PHE A 11 41.31 46.49 -0.77
CA PHE A 11 42.39 46.04 -1.63
C PHE A 11 41.86 45.51 -2.95
N SER A 12 41.66 46.45 -3.87
CA SER A 12 41.55 46.15 -5.30
C SER A 12 42.89 45.66 -5.80
N LYS A 13 42.96 44.45 -6.35
CA LYS A 13 43.96 44.11 -7.38
C LYS A 13 43.31 43.26 -8.47
N THR A 14 43.04 43.99 -9.52
CA THR A 14 42.87 43.51 -10.90
C THR A 14 44.07 42.67 -11.31
N THR A 15 43.86 41.45 -11.68
CA THR A 15 44.82 40.74 -12.55
C THR A 15 44.06 40.13 -13.73
N ALA A 16 44.36 40.75 -14.86
CA ALA A 16 44.04 40.28 -16.19
C ALA A 16 44.75 38.93 -16.44
N GLY A 17 44.03 37.85 -16.31
CA GLY A 17 44.50 36.48 -16.53
C GLY A 17 43.68 35.81 -17.62
N SER A 18 44.20 35.94 -18.80
CA SER A 18 44.12 35.03 -19.90
C SER A 18 42.73 34.39 -20.25
N ARG A 19 42.09 35.01 -21.24
CA ARG A 19 40.93 34.48 -21.96
C ARG A 19 41.11 33.00 -22.48
N ARG A 20 42.36 32.55 -22.57
CA ARG A 20 42.71 31.19 -23.09
C ARG A 20 42.46 30.07 -22.06
N VAL A 21 42.59 30.35 -20.77
CA VAL A 21 42.33 29.35 -19.74
C VAL A 21 40.83 29.11 -19.52
N ARG A 22 40.00 30.15 -19.76
CA ARG A 22 38.51 30.01 -19.64
C ARG A 22 37.91 29.15 -20.76
N LEU A 23 38.53 29.15 -21.96
CA LEU A 23 38.05 28.36 -23.08
C LEU A 23 38.35 26.86 -22.89
N LEU A 24 39.46 26.51 -22.24
CA LEU A 24 39.88 25.14 -22.00
C LEU A 24 39.09 24.47 -20.88
N VAL A 25 38.65 25.23 -19.89
CA VAL A 25 37.78 24.72 -18.80
C VAL A 25 36.34 24.50 -19.30
N LEU A 26 35.86 25.35 -20.23
CA LEU A 26 34.51 25.20 -20.78
C LEU A 26 34.37 23.98 -21.69
N THR A 27 35.45 23.63 -22.44
CA THR A 27 35.44 22.43 -23.30
C THR A 27 35.56 21.12 -22.54
N LEU A 28 36.17 21.10 -21.34
CA LEU A 28 36.29 19.89 -20.54
C LEU A 28 34.96 19.57 -19.79
N PHE A 29 34.09 20.56 -19.61
CA PHE A 29 32.80 20.36 -18.94
C PHE A 29 31.71 19.77 -19.85
N LEU A 30 31.90 19.83 -21.17
CA LEU A 30 30.93 19.33 -22.18
C LEU A 30 31.09 17.83 -22.47
N LEU A 31 32.13 17.17 -21.97
CA LEU A 31 32.36 15.73 -22.17
C LEU A 31 31.81 14.82 -21.06
N GLN A 32 31.13 15.36 -20.06
CA GLN A 32 30.57 14.57 -18.95
C GLN A 32 29.07 14.30 -19.06
N PHE A 33 28.41 14.61 -20.18
CA PHE A 33 27.10 14.04 -20.48
C PHE A 33 27.27 12.63 -21.03
N GLY A 34 27.93 11.78 -20.25
CA GLY A 34 27.86 10.33 -20.41
C GLY A 34 26.40 9.94 -20.20
N CYS A 35 25.78 9.38 -21.24
CA CYS A 35 24.50 8.72 -21.17
C CYS A 35 24.48 7.74 -19.98
N SER A 36 23.91 8.15 -18.85
CA SER A 36 23.34 7.21 -17.91
C SER A 36 22.21 6.52 -18.67
N ARG A 37 22.52 5.36 -19.24
CA ARG A 37 21.51 4.42 -19.66
C ARG A 37 20.72 4.10 -18.40
N ALA A 38 19.59 4.79 -18.21
CA ALA A 38 18.58 4.35 -17.27
C ALA A 38 18.26 2.90 -17.67
N GLN A 39 18.70 1.94 -16.85
CA GLN A 39 18.14 0.59 -16.93
C GLN A 39 16.63 0.80 -16.79
N PRO A 40 15.83 0.25 -17.70
CA PRO A 40 14.40 0.19 -17.45
C PRO A 40 14.26 -0.52 -16.11
N ALA A 41 13.73 0.18 -15.11
CA ALA A 41 13.18 -0.45 -13.92
C ALA A 41 12.27 -1.53 -14.48
N GLY A 42 12.57 -2.80 -14.18
CA GLY A 42 11.70 -3.90 -14.58
C GLY A 42 10.30 -3.49 -14.17
N GLU A 43 9.37 -3.52 -15.11
CA GLU A 43 7.95 -3.35 -14.80
C GLU A 43 7.66 -4.40 -13.73
N VAL A 44 7.56 -3.96 -12.49
CA VAL A 44 6.91 -4.72 -11.45
C VAL A 44 5.46 -4.72 -11.92
N HIS A 45 5.03 -5.79 -12.59
CA HIS A 45 3.63 -6.06 -12.77
C HIS A 45 3.06 -6.24 -11.35
N GLU A 46 2.64 -5.13 -10.74
CA GLU A 46 1.72 -5.21 -9.62
C GLU A 46 0.47 -5.87 -10.18
N GLU A 47 0.20 -7.10 -9.76
CA GLU A 47 -1.03 -7.78 -10.13
C GLU A 47 -2.18 -6.92 -9.62
N GLU A 48 -3.15 -6.65 -10.50
CA GLU A 48 -4.30 -5.82 -10.19
C GLU A 48 -5.13 -6.50 -9.08
N ALA A 49 -5.45 -5.74 -8.04
CA ALA A 49 -6.28 -6.22 -6.96
C ALA A 49 -7.68 -6.58 -7.47
N LEU A 50 -8.21 -7.65 -6.97
CA LEU A 50 -9.57 -8.11 -7.23
C LEU A 50 -10.53 -7.47 -6.22
N SER A 51 -11.78 -7.21 -6.62
CA SER A 51 -12.78 -6.64 -5.71
C SER A 51 -14.12 -7.36 -5.80
N ARG A 52 -14.83 -7.42 -4.67
CA ARG A 52 -16.19 -7.96 -4.57
C ARG A 52 -17.01 -7.11 -3.60
N THR A 53 -18.32 -7.08 -3.85
CA THR A 53 -19.30 -6.49 -2.93
C THR A 53 -20.36 -7.53 -2.62
N GLU A 54 -20.62 -7.77 -1.36
CA GLU A 54 -21.59 -8.74 -0.88
C GLU A 54 -22.46 -8.12 0.21
N PHE A 55 -23.68 -8.61 0.34
CA PHE A 55 -24.66 -8.05 1.24
C PHE A 55 -25.28 -9.12 2.13
N THR A 56 -25.56 -8.77 3.38
CA THR A 56 -26.57 -9.42 4.21
C THR A 56 -27.78 -8.50 4.33
N GLU A 57 -28.74 -8.85 5.17
CA GLU A 57 -29.85 -7.94 5.51
C GLU A 57 -29.36 -6.69 6.30
N ARG A 58 -28.19 -6.79 6.93
CA ARG A 58 -27.69 -5.80 7.88
C ARG A 58 -26.45 -5.06 7.46
N ILE A 59 -25.58 -5.68 6.69
CA ILE A 59 -24.30 -5.08 6.30
C ILE A 59 -24.01 -5.26 4.81
N GLU A 60 -23.36 -4.25 4.25
CA GLU A 60 -22.59 -4.32 3.03
C GLU A 60 -21.14 -4.64 3.37
N ASN A 61 -20.56 -5.58 2.64
CA ASN A 61 -19.14 -5.92 2.71
C ASN A 61 -18.54 -5.71 1.32
N PHE A 62 -17.93 -4.56 1.10
CA PHE A 62 -17.04 -4.35 -0.05
C PHE A 62 -15.62 -4.71 0.36
N PHE A 63 -14.95 -5.52 -0.43
CA PHE A 63 -13.55 -5.83 -0.16
C PHE A 63 -12.73 -5.96 -1.43
N GLU A 64 -11.46 -5.58 -1.29
CA GLU A 64 -10.42 -5.75 -2.29
C GLU A 64 -9.40 -6.75 -1.75
N TYR A 65 -8.81 -7.55 -2.63
CA TYR A 65 -7.80 -8.52 -2.23
C TYR A 65 -6.80 -8.79 -3.35
N ASP A 66 -5.55 -9.05 -2.97
CA ASP A 66 -4.53 -9.48 -3.92
C ASP A 66 -4.83 -10.90 -4.42
N PRO A 67 -4.45 -11.24 -5.68
CA PRO A 67 -4.59 -12.59 -6.20
C PRO A 67 -4.02 -13.63 -5.24
N LEU A 68 -4.82 -14.68 -4.96
CA LEU A 68 -4.46 -15.73 -4.01
C LEU A 68 -3.42 -16.67 -4.60
N LYS A 69 -2.26 -16.77 -3.93
CA LYS A 69 -1.16 -17.68 -4.30
C LYS A 69 -0.84 -18.62 -3.15
N ALA A 70 -0.70 -19.91 -3.45
CA ALA A 70 -0.43 -20.92 -2.44
C ALA A 70 0.81 -20.56 -1.59
N GLY A 71 0.63 -20.57 -0.27
CA GLY A 71 1.68 -20.30 0.70
C GLY A 71 2.15 -18.83 0.77
N LYS A 72 1.50 -17.91 0.05
CA LYS A 72 1.80 -16.48 0.13
C LYS A 72 0.67 -15.72 0.82
N PRO A 73 0.97 -14.64 1.57
CA PRO A 73 -0.07 -13.78 2.11
C PRO A 73 -0.72 -12.98 0.98
N SER A 74 -2.05 -12.91 1.01
CA SER A 74 -2.88 -12.00 0.24
C SER A 74 -3.57 -11.06 1.19
N GLN A 75 -3.47 -9.76 0.94
CA GLN A 75 -4.10 -8.75 1.78
C GLN A 75 -5.54 -8.54 1.36
N PHE A 76 -6.45 -8.63 2.31
CA PHE A 76 -7.85 -8.24 2.17
C PHE A 76 -8.07 -6.88 2.83
N LEU A 77 -8.53 -5.91 2.05
CA LEU A 77 -8.98 -4.61 2.52
C LEU A 77 -10.51 -4.62 2.56
N ILE A 78 -11.09 -4.64 3.73
CA ILE A 78 -12.51 -4.93 3.99
C ILE A 78 -13.21 -3.66 4.46
N HIS A 79 -14.22 -3.22 3.74
CA HIS A 79 -15.06 -2.06 4.05
C HIS A 79 -16.44 -2.55 4.46
N LEU A 80 -16.86 -2.24 5.68
CA LEU A 80 -18.13 -2.67 6.24
C LEU A 80 -19.05 -1.47 6.50
N THR A 81 -20.25 -1.52 5.93
CA THR A 81 -21.29 -0.49 6.10
C THR A 81 -22.51 -1.12 6.77
N ASP A 82 -23.06 -0.50 7.81
CA ASP A 82 -24.35 -0.87 8.40
C ASP A 82 -25.48 -0.33 7.50
N LEU A 83 -26.28 -1.23 6.94
CA LEU A 83 -27.34 -0.88 6.01
C LEU A 83 -28.56 -0.21 6.69
N SER A 84 -28.65 -0.26 8.01
CA SER A 84 -29.75 0.38 8.74
C SER A 84 -29.68 1.91 8.73
N ASP A 85 -28.45 2.46 8.66
CA ASP A 85 -28.22 3.90 8.75
C ASP A 85 -27.11 4.41 7.78
N GLY A 86 -26.48 3.53 7.01
CA GLY A 86 -25.42 3.86 6.06
C GLY A 86 -24.10 4.24 6.72
N THR A 87 -23.91 3.94 8.00
CA THR A 87 -22.68 4.26 8.72
C THR A 87 -21.64 3.12 8.64
N PRO A 88 -20.33 3.44 8.76
CA PRO A 88 -19.31 2.43 8.86
C PRO A 88 -19.50 1.54 10.09
N VAL A 89 -19.32 0.22 9.95
CA VAL A 89 -19.36 -0.72 11.08
C VAL A 89 -18.10 -0.55 11.91
N GLU A 90 -18.27 -0.05 13.14
CA GLU A 90 -17.17 0.23 14.05
C GLU A 90 -16.96 -0.88 15.08
N LYS A 91 -15.71 -0.98 15.57
CA LYS A 91 -15.35 -1.82 16.72
C LYS A 91 -15.82 -3.26 16.58
N ALA A 92 -15.84 -3.78 15.34
CA ALA A 92 -16.15 -5.16 15.09
C ALA A 92 -14.91 -6.05 15.21
N GLU A 93 -15.11 -7.25 15.67
CA GLU A 93 -14.22 -8.36 15.42
C GLU A 93 -14.57 -8.94 14.06
N VAL A 94 -13.61 -8.89 13.13
CA VAL A 94 -13.78 -9.42 11.77
C VAL A 94 -12.82 -10.59 11.62
N THR A 95 -13.37 -11.76 11.27
CA THR A 95 -12.59 -12.99 11.07
C THR A 95 -12.93 -13.59 9.73
N LEU A 96 -11.90 -13.95 8.96
CA LEU A 96 -12.01 -14.67 7.70
C LEU A 96 -11.69 -16.15 7.96
N VAL A 97 -12.62 -17.04 7.60
CA VAL A 97 -12.45 -18.48 7.71
C VAL A 97 -12.41 -19.06 6.30
N THR A 98 -11.24 -19.52 5.88
CA THR A 98 -11.07 -20.19 4.59
C THR A 98 -11.45 -21.66 4.73
N LYS A 99 -12.33 -22.15 3.85
CA LYS A 99 -12.83 -23.52 3.83
C LYS A 99 -12.48 -24.18 2.52
N ALA A 100 -12.07 -25.43 2.57
CA ALA A 100 -11.97 -26.27 1.39
C ALA A 100 -13.38 -26.66 0.89
N LYS A 101 -13.48 -27.19 -0.34
CA LYS A 101 -14.78 -27.56 -0.94
C LYS A 101 -15.50 -28.69 -0.23
N ASP A 102 -14.83 -29.45 0.62
CA ASP A 102 -15.43 -30.43 1.52
C ASP A 102 -15.99 -29.81 2.82
N GLY A 103 -15.86 -28.48 2.98
CA GLY A 103 -16.32 -27.74 4.15
C GLY A 103 -15.33 -27.70 5.31
N SER A 104 -14.18 -28.37 5.21
CA SER A 104 -13.15 -28.33 6.26
C SER A 104 -12.49 -26.95 6.34
N GLU A 105 -12.28 -26.46 7.56
CA GLU A 105 -11.55 -25.22 7.80
C GLU A 105 -10.05 -25.43 7.54
N VAL A 106 -9.48 -24.55 6.72
CA VAL A 106 -8.06 -24.61 6.33
C VAL A 106 -7.26 -23.54 7.06
N VAL A 107 -7.79 -22.30 7.08
CA VAL A 107 -7.15 -21.14 7.71
C VAL A 107 -8.21 -20.26 8.34
N GLN A 108 -7.90 -19.76 9.53
CA GLN A 108 -8.67 -18.70 10.17
C GLN A 108 -7.77 -17.49 10.38
N THR A 109 -8.21 -16.32 9.89
CA THR A 109 -7.46 -15.07 10.00
C THR A 109 -8.31 -13.99 10.63
N LYS A 110 -7.81 -13.40 11.72
CA LYS A 110 -8.44 -12.24 12.36
C LYS A 110 -7.94 -10.95 11.71
N ALA A 111 -8.85 -10.14 11.23
CA ALA A 111 -8.52 -8.83 10.68
C ALA A 111 -8.15 -7.83 11.79
N ARG A 112 -7.20 -6.97 11.49
CA ARG A 112 -6.90 -5.78 12.29
C ARG A 112 -7.76 -4.60 11.85
N VAL A 113 -8.05 -3.70 12.77
CA VAL A 113 -8.74 -2.44 12.44
C VAL A 113 -7.80 -1.58 11.58
N GLY A 114 -8.32 -1.08 10.47
CA GLY A 114 -7.61 -0.15 9.58
C GLY A 114 -7.48 1.25 10.19
N LYS A 115 -6.83 2.15 9.44
CA LYS A 115 -6.66 3.55 9.85
C LYS A 115 -7.96 4.38 9.71
N VAL A 116 -8.87 3.93 8.87
CA VAL A 116 -10.16 4.58 8.59
C VAL A 116 -11.25 3.74 9.26
N THR A 117 -12.23 4.40 9.84
CA THR A 117 -13.39 3.78 10.46
C THR A 117 -14.15 2.90 9.46
N GLY A 118 -14.57 1.71 9.88
CA GLY A 118 -15.26 0.75 9.02
C GLY A 118 -14.35 -0.06 8.10
N ILE A 119 -13.03 0.22 8.11
CA ILE A 119 -12.06 -0.53 7.31
C ILE A 119 -11.29 -1.50 8.21
N TYR A 120 -11.21 -2.75 7.74
CA TYR A 120 -10.46 -3.84 8.38
C TYR A 120 -9.48 -4.45 7.39
N VAL A 121 -8.37 -4.96 7.88
CA VAL A 121 -7.31 -5.51 7.03
C VAL A 121 -6.92 -6.89 7.54
N ALA A 122 -6.96 -7.90 6.65
CA ALA A 122 -6.56 -9.26 6.96
C ALA A 122 -5.49 -9.73 5.95
N ASP A 123 -4.44 -10.37 6.44
CA ASP A 123 -3.42 -10.99 5.61
C ASP A 123 -3.66 -12.51 5.63
N VAL A 124 -4.30 -13.04 4.57
CA VAL A 124 -4.71 -14.45 4.47
C VAL A 124 -3.66 -15.24 3.71
N SER A 125 -3.19 -16.35 4.27
CA SER A 125 -2.23 -17.24 3.62
C SER A 125 -2.80 -18.66 3.54
N ILE A 126 -3.16 -19.08 2.31
CA ILE A 126 -3.72 -20.41 2.05
C ILE A 126 -2.59 -21.33 1.59
N PRO A 127 -2.38 -22.50 2.24
CA PRO A 127 -1.17 -23.28 2.01
C PRO A 127 -1.11 -23.96 0.64
N ASN A 128 -2.26 -24.37 0.09
CA ASN A 128 -2.33 -25.19 -1.11
C ASN A 128 -3.12 -24.51 -2.23
N ARG A 129 -2.80 -24.88 -3.47
CA ARG A 129 -3.59 -24.50 -4.65
C ARG A 129 -4.96 -25.16 -4.62
N GLY A 130 -5.95 -24.53 -5.23
CA GLY A 130 -7.30 -25.09 -5.35
C GLY A 130 -8.39 -24.02 -5.27
N ASP A 131 -9.63 -24.50 -5.21
CA ASP A 131 -10.81 -23.66 -5.06
C ASP A 131 -11.28 -23.71 -3.61
N TYR A 132 -11.55 -22.53 -3.06
CA TYR A 132 -11.90 -22.35 -1.65
C TYR A 132 -13.14 -21.49 -1.52
N ASP A 133 -13.78 -21.60 -0.35
CA ASP A 133 -14.80 -20.68 0.11
C ASP A 133 -14.23 -19.86 1.27
N ILE A 134 -14.61 -18.59 1.37
CA ILE A 134 -14.21 -17.73 2.49
C ILE A 134 -15.46 -17.23 3.22
N GLU A 135 -15.54 -17.50 4.49
CA GLU A 135 -16.61 -17.03 5.37
C GLU A 135 -16.11 -15.83 6.18
N PHE A 136 -16.82 -14.71 6.08
CA PHE A 136 -16.57 -13.52 6.89
C PHE A 136 -17.48 -13.58 8.12
N HIS A 137 -16.89 -13.54 9.31
CA HIS A 137 -17.60 -13.35 10.56
C HIS A 137 -17.39 -11.92 11.03
N VAL A 138 -18.47 -11.17 11.17
CA VAL A 138 -18.45 -9.77 11.63
C VAL A 138 -19.26 -9.66 12.92
N LYS A 139 -18.59 -9.36 14.01
CA LYS A 139 -19.23 -9.31 15.33
C LYS A 139 -18.85 -8.05 16.10
N ASN A 140 -19.88 -7.36 16.63
CA ASN A 140 -19.72 -6.30 17.62
C ASN A 140 -20.92 -6.31 18.58
N ALA A 141 -21.11 -5.24 19.36
CA ALA A 141 -22.22 -5.15 20.32
C ALA A 141 -23.62 -5.13 19.65
N LYS A 142 -23.69 -4.80 18.36
CA LYS A 142 -24.96 -4.63 17.62
C LYS A 142 -25.17 -5.69 16.53
N LEU A 143 -24.10 -6.31 16.04
CA LEU A 143 -24.06 -7.19 14.89
C LEU A 143 -23.42 -8.53 15.23
N ASP A 144 -23.95 -9.60 14.67
CA ASP A 144 -23.33 -10.93 14.62
C ASP A 144 -23.71 -11.55 13.29
N GLU A 145 -22.93 -11.21 12.24
CA GLU A 145 -23.19 -11.54 10.85
C GLU A 145 -22.18 -12.54 10.30
N ARG A 146 -22.64 -13.44 9.46
CA ARG A 146 -21.80 -14.39 8.73
C ARG A 146 -22.15 -14.39 7.25
N MET A 147 -21.13 -14.27 6.44
CA MET A 147 -21.21 -14.29 4.99
C MET A 147 -20.31 -15.35 4.42
N SER A 148 -20.88 -16.38 3.79
CA SER A 148 -20.09 -17.42 3.13
C SER A 148 -20.06 -17.16 1.63
N LEU A 149 -18.86 -16.95 1.11
CA LEU A 149 -18.60 -16.59 -0.27
C LEU A 149 -17.83 -17.71 -0.96
N GLN A 150 -18.24 -18.03 -2.17
CA GLN A 150 -17.67 -19.12 -2.97
C GLN A 150 -16.67 -18.61 -4.01
N ASP A 151 -15.96 -19.56 -4.63
CA ASP A 151 -15.17 -19.37 -5.83
C ASP A 151 -13.93 -18.46 -5.66
N PHE A 152 -13.18 -18.69 -4.58
CA PHE A 152 -11.84 -18.16 -4.44
C PHE A 152 -10.81 -19.16 -4.97
N LYS A 153 -10.16 -18.80 -6.07
CA LYS A 153 -9.14 -19.64 -6.70
C LYS A 153 -7.76 -19.28 -6.17
N VAL A 154 -7.02 -20.27 -5.69
CA VAL A 154 -5.64 -20.16 -5.22
C VAL A 154 -4.70 -20.78 -6.25
N GLU A 155 -3.79 -20.00 -6.81
CA GLU A 155 -2.82 -20.40 -7.83
C GLU A 155 -1.47 -20.86 -7.28
#